data_5daf3167251144a359bf663ded578d19
#
_entry.id   5daf3167251144a359bf663ded578d19
#
_cell.length_a   1.000
_cell.length_b   1.000
_cell.length_c   1.000
_cell.angle_alpha   90.00
_cell.angle_beta   90.00
_cell.angle_gamma   90.00
#
_symmetry.space_group_name_H-M   'P 1'
#
loop_
_entity.id
_entity.type
_entity.pdbx_description
1 polymer ?
#
loop_
_entity_poly.entity_id
_entity_poly.type
_entity_poly.pdbx_seq_one_letter_code
_entity_poly.pdbx_strand_id
1 'polypeptide(L)'
;MKITNNMKLPQPFVDAVNSDYQYRDKRYSVTTLLKPTREIMLMRRHNEEISQDVSDMIWSIFGTAVHSVLENSTEGKHLLKEKSLEVKVGDYTLSGRSDLYNTHSFTVIDYKVTSVWKYILKDFDDYKKQGLMYVYMLRKLGYKARKAEFILILKDWQKSKAKFDKTYPQLPVQKVKFDFTDKDLEWIEQFIIDKFEDIKKAELLADDELEICSPDDRWNSGDKYAVMKNGRKTAMRVLDSMKEAEKYKATNGGDYIETRKGEDKKCQEYCLCCEFCKHYKECVKNGGSQPLPF
;
A
#
# COMPACT_ATOMS: atom_id res chain seq x y z
N MET A 1 -13.01 -11.90 8.50
CA MET A 1 -13.03 -11.88 7.02
C MET A 1 -13.35 -13.29 6.54
N LYS A 2 -14.25 -13.45 5.56
CA LYS A 2 -14.62 -14.74 4.98
C LYS A 2 -13.67 -15.08 3.83
N ILE A 3 -13.19 -16.33 3.78
CA ILE A 3 -12.38 -16.82 2.66
C ILE A 3 -13.28 -17.65 1.75
N THR A 4 -13.30 -17.32 0.45
CA THR A 4 -13.97 -18.10 -0.59
C THR A 4 -12.95 -18.85 -1.43
N ASN A 5 -13.39 -19.90 -2.13
CA ASN A 5 -12.54 -20.71 -3.01
C ASN A 5 -13.31 -21.03 -4.30
N ASN A 6 -13.55 -20.01 -5.11
CA ASN A 6 -14.36 -20.12 -6.32
C ASN A 6 -13.69 -21.01 -7.39
N MET A 7 -12.37 -21.01 -7.45
CA MET A 7 -11.57 -21.85 -8.35
C MET A 7 -11.42 -23.30 -7.87
N LYS A 8 -11.93 -23.64 -6.68
CA LYS A 8 -11.80 -24.98 -6.07
C LYS A 8 -10.33 -25.41 -5.96
N LEU A 9 -9.46 -24.48 -5.56
CA LEU A 9 -8.06 -24.80 -5.30
C LEU A 9 -7.95 -25.86 -4.18
N PRO A 10 -6.89 -26.69 -4.17
CA PRO A 10 -6.67 -27.66 -3.12
C PRO A 10 -6.64 -27.05 -1.71
N GLN A 11 -7.10 -27.80 -0.71
CA GLN A 11 -7.21 -27.36 0.68
C GLN A 11 -5.96 -26.64 1.23
N PRO A 12 -4.70 -27.07 0.93
CA PRO A 12 -3.51 -26.36 1.40
C PRO A 12 -3.44 -24.87 1.02
N PHE A 13 -4.06 -24.45 -0.11
CA PHE A 13 -4.13 -23.02 -0.46
C PHE A 13 -5.09 -22.26 0.45
N VAL A 14 -6.21 -22.86 0.82
CA VAL A 14 -7.17 -22.29 1.75
C VAL A 14 -6.56 -22.18 3.14
N ASP A 15 -5.88 -23.22 3.60
CA ASP A 15 -5.23 -23.25 4.91
C ASP A 15 -4.11 -22.20 5.01
N ALA A 16 -3.35 -22.00 3.91
CA ALA A 16 -2.26 -21.03 3.88
C ALA A 16 -2.70 -19.57 4.03
N VAL A 17 -3.92 -19.23 3.65
CA VAL A 17 -4.47 -17.86 3.78
C VAL A 17 -5.41 -17.71 4.96
N ASN A 18 -5.84 -18.83 5.55
CA ASN A 18 -6.73 -18.80 6.70
C ASN A 18 -5.90 -18.37 7.94
N SER A 19 -6.19 -17.17 8.43
CA SER A 19 -5.52 -16.67 9.63
C SER A 19 -6.55 -16.41 10.72
N ASP A 20 -6.24 -16.83 11.94
CA ASP A 20 -7.02 -16.52 13.14
C ASP A 20 -6.81 -15.08 13.63
N TYR A 21 -6.44 -14.17 12.71
CA TYR A 21 -6.19 -12.80 13.07
C TYR A 21 -7.47 -12.10 13.56
N GLN A 22 -7.44 -11.73 14.83
CA GLN A 22 -8.49 -10.92 15.42
C GLN A 22 -7.99 -9.50 15.69
N TYR A 23 -8.80 -8.52 15.36
CA TYR A 23 -8.54 -7.15 15.76
C TYR A 23 -8.56 -7.03 17.28
N ARG A 24 -7.49 -6.45 17.83
CA ARG A 24 -7.42 -6.14 19.26
C ARG A 24 -7.82 -4.70 19.47
N ASP A 25 -8.57 -4.44 20.55
CA ASP A 25 -8.95 -3.08 20.89
C ASP A 25 -7.72 -2.18 21.07
N LYS A 26 -7.80 -0.95 20.58
CA LYS A 26 -6.77 0.09 20.65
C LYS A 26 -5.36 -0.36 20.22
N ARG A 27 -5.26 -1.45 19.46
CA ARG A 27 -3.99 -1.96 18.94
C ARG A 27 -3.98 -1.95 17.42
N TYR A 28 -2.95 -1.34 16.84
CA TYR A 28 -2.78 -1.19 15.41
C TYR A 28 -1.36 -1.57 14.99
N SER A 29 -1.25 -2.33 13.90
CA SER A 29 0.07 -2.66 13.36
C SER A 29 0.66 -1.51 12.55
N VAL A 30 1.99 -1.52 12.39
CA VAL A 30 2.72 -0.57 11.52
C VAL A 30 2.07 -0.52 10.13
N THR A 31 1.83 -1.67 9.51
CA THR A 31 1.23 -1.75 8.18
C THR A 31 -0.23 -1.27 8.13
N THR A 32 -0.98 -1.48 9.21
CA THR A 32 -2.35 -0.95 9.34
C THR A 32 -2.33 0.58 9.46
N LEU A 33 -1.43 1.14 10.27
CA LEU A 33 -1.40 2.58 10.52
C LEU A 33 -0.99 3.40 9.27
N LEU A 34 -0.35 2.77 8.29
CA LEU A 34 -0.03 3.38 7.00
C LEU A 34 -1.24 3.49 6.06
N LYS A 35 -2.34 2.81 6.36
CA LYS A 35 -3.57 2.89 5.56
C LYS A 35 -4.38 4.15 5.89
N PRO A 36 -5.26 4.61 4.97
CA PRO A 36 -6.22 5.67 5.26
C PRO A 36 -7.11 5.32 6.46
N THR A 37 -7.44 6.31 7.29
CA THR A 37 -8.27 6.10 8.49
C THR A 37 -9.62 5.49 8.14
N ARG A 38 -10.25 5.94 7.05
CA ARG A 38 -11.50 5.34 6.54
C ARG A 38 -11.36 3.85 6.24
N GLU A 39 -10.30 3.44 5.54
CA GLU A 39 -10.04 2.02 5.23
C GLU A 39 -9.84 1.22 6.53
N ILE A 40 -9.09 1.75 7.49
CA ILE A 40 -8.88 1.10 8.79
C ILE A 40 -10.20 0.86 9.51
N MET A 41 -11.06 1.88 9.58
CA MET A 41 -12.34 1.80 10.29
C MET A 41 -13.29 0.82 9.62
N LEU A 42 -13.50 0.94 8.31
CA LEU A 42 -14.40 0.05 7.56
C LEU A 42 -13.92 -1.41 7.60
N MET A 43 -12.63 -1.66 7.44
CA MET A 43 -12.05 -3.01 7.55
C MET A 43 -12.29 -3.64 8.93
N ARG A 44 -12.21 -2.85 10.02
CA ARG A 44 -12.45 -3.35 11.37
C ARG A 44 -13.92 -3.61 11.65
N ARG A 45 -14.79 -2.67 11.26
CA ARG A 45 -16.24 -2.75 11.52
C ARG A 45 -16.89 -3.88 10.74
N HIS A 46 -16.49 -4.07 9.50
CA HIS A 46 -17.07 -5.04 8.57
C HIS A 46 -16.21 -6.29 8.36
N ASN A 47 -15.26 -6.56 9.26
CA ASN A 47 -14.33 -7.68 9.10
C ASN A 47 -15.03 -9.03 8.83
N GLU A 48 -16.17 -9.28 9.48
CA GLU A 48 -16.90 -10.54 9.32
C GLU A 48 -17.74 -10.60 8.04
N GLU A 49 -18.02 -9.45 7.43
CA GLU A 49 -18.82 -9.32 6.22
C GLU A 49 -17.93 -9.33 4.95
N ILE A 50 -16.71 -8.79 5.06
CA ILE A 50 -15.73 -8.76 3.95
C ILE A 50 -15.36 -10.19 3.56
N SER A 51 -15.40 -10.47 2.25
CA SER A 51 -14.93 -11.73 1.69
C SER A 51 -13.80 -11.52 0.69
N GLN A 52 -12.87 -12.47 0.64
CA GLN A 52 -11.78 -12.49 -0.34
C GLN A 52 -11.57 -13.91 -0.86
N ASP A 53 -11.35 -14.05 -2.16
CA ASP A 53 -11.11 -15.38 -2.73
C ASP A 53 -9.64 -15.77 -2.57
N VAL A 54 -9.42 -17.07 -2.36
CA VAL A 54 -8.05 -17.63 -2.21
C VAL A 54 -7.18 -17.29 -3.42
N SER A 55 -7.76 -17.24 -4.62
CA SER A 55 -7.02 -16.91 -5.85
C SER A 55 -6.40 -15.51 -5.82
N ASP A 56 -7.05 -14.54 -5.16
CA ASP A 56 -6.56 -13.17 -5.04
C ASP A 56 -5.44 -13.05 -4.01
N MET A 57 -5.28 -14.06 -3.16
CA MET A 57 -4.32 -14.11 -2.04
C MET A 57 -3.01 -14.85 -2.38
N ILE A 58 -2.84 -15.35 -3.61
CA ILE A 58 -1.66 -16.14 -4.02
C ILE A 58 -0.35 -15.40 -3.75
N TRP A 59 -0.32 -14.09 -4.02
CA TRP A 59 0.88 -13.29 -3.76
C TRP A 59 1.18 -13.08 -2.29
N SER A 60 0.16 -13.11 -1.43
CA SER A 60 0.31 -13.13 0.03
C SER A 60 0.92 -14.44 0.50
N ILE A 61 0.44 -15.58 -0.02
CA ILE A 61 1.03 -16.91 0.24
C ILE A 61 2.51 -16.92 -0.14
N PHE A 62 2.83 -16.41 -1.34
CA PHE A 62 4.23 -16.37 -1.80
C PHE A 62 5.11 -15.48 -0.90
N GLY A 63 4.61 -14.33 -0.48
CA GLY A 63 5.29 -13.48 0.49
C GLY A 63 5.55 -14.22 1.80
N THR A 64 4.51 -14.81 2.38
CA THR A 64 4.62 -15.58 3.65
C THR A 64 5.60 -16.75 3.54
N ALA A 65 5.59 -17.49 2.42
CA ALA A 65 6.53 -18.59 2.20
C ALA A 65 7.99 -18.11 2.17
N VAL A 66 8.28 -16.98 1.50
CA VAL A 66 9.62 -16.39 1.48
C VAL A 66 10.06 -15.98 2.90
N HIS A 67 9.20 -15.28 3.65
CA HIS A 67 9.49 -14.90 5.04
C HIS A 67 9.77 -16.13 5.90
N SER A 68 8.92 -17.17 5.84
CA SER A 68 9.10 -18.41 6.61
C SER A 68 10.43 -19.12 6.32
N VAL A 69 10.83 -19.19 5.04
CA VAL A 69 12.13 -19.79 4.66
C VAL A 69 13.31 -18.97 5.22
N LEU A 70 13.24 -17.65 5.16
CA LEU A 70 14.30 -16.77 5.65
C LEU A 70 14.35 -16.72 7.18
N GLU A 71 13.20 -16.76 7.85
CA GLU A 71 13.09 -16.84 9.32
C GLU A 71 13.77 -18.10 9.87
N ASN A 72 13.57 -19.23 9.22
CA ASN A 72 14.16 -20.52 9.64
C ASN A 72 15.66 -20.68 9.29
N SER A 73 16.29 -19.66 8.71
CA SER A 73 17.72 -19.66 8.41
C SER A 73 18.57 -19.57 9.69
N THR A 74 19.87 -19.83 9.58
CA THR A 74 20.82 -19.75 10.70
C THR A 74 20.87 -18.36 11.32
N GLU A 75 20.88 -18.27 12.64
CA GLU A 75 21.04 -17.00 13.35
C GLU A 75 22.47 -16.48 13.27
N GLY A 76 22.61 -15.20 12.97
CA GLY A 76 23.88 -14.49 13.08
C GLY A 76 24.05 -13.84 14.46
N LYS A 77 25.27 -13.75 14.95
CA LYS A 77 25.63 -13.25 16.30
C LYS A 77 25.05 -11.85 16.64
N HIS A 78 24.71 -11.03 15.64
CA HIS A 78 24.22 -9.65 15.79
C HIS A 78 22.84 -9.44 15.18
N LEU A 79 22.09 -10.51 14.93
CA LEU A 79 20.82 -10.48 14.24
C LEU A 79 19.70 -10.87 15.21
N LEU A 80 18.71 -9.98 15.36
CA LEU A 80 17.47 -10.27 16.04
C LEU A 80 16.40 -10.50 15.00
N LYS A 81 15.91 -11.75 14.88
CA LYS A 81 14.89 -12.14 13.91
C LYS A 81 13.49 -12.00 14.49
N GLU A 82 12.53 -11.71 13.61
CA GLU A 82 11.10 -11.74 13.90
C GLU A 82 10.72 -11.08 15.23
N LYS A 83 11.40 -9.96 15.54
CA LYS A 83 11.19 -9.27 16.80
C LYS A 83 9.84 -8.63 16.85
N SER A 84 8.99 -9.12 17.76
CA SER A 84 7.74 -8.45 18.10
C SER A 84 8.02 -7.15 18.86
N LEU A 85 7.46 -6.06 18.39
CA LEU A 85 7.61 -4.72 18.93
C LEU A 85 6.24 -4.18 19.33
N GLU A 86 6.16 -3.54 20.50
CA GLU A 86 4.98 -2.85 20.98
C GLU A 86 5.39 -1.54 21.65
N VAL A 87 4.77 -0.45 21.24
CA VAL A 87 4.99 0.88 21.82
C VAL A 87 3.64 1.52 22.12
N LYS A 88 3.46 1.96 23.37
CA LYS A 88 2.27 2.74 23.76
C LYS A 88 2.40 4.18 23.32
N VAL A 89 1.32 4.69 22.73
CA VAL A 89 1.18 6.10 22.31
C VAL A 89 -0.21 6.55 22.76
N GLY A 90 -0.28 7.30 23.86
CA GLY A 90 -1.54 7.62 24.53
C GLY A 90 -2.28 6.35 24.96
N ASP A 91 -3.56 6.27 24.60
CA ASP A 91 -4.43 5.11 24.89
C ASP A 91 -4.22 3.94 23.93
N TYR A 92 -3.45 4.13 22.85
CA TYR A 92 -3.26 3.17 21.78
C TYR A 92 -1.92 2.43 21.85
N THR A 93 -1.84 1.29 21.22
CA THR A 93 -0.62 0.51 21.07
C THR A 93 -0.27 0.36 19.59
N LEU A 94 0.89 0.90 19.21
CA LEU A 94 1.53 0.58 17.94
C LEU A 94 2.23 -0.75 18.07
N SER A 95 1.91 -1.71 17.21
CA SER A 95 2.53 -3.02 17.18
C SER A 95 3.19 -3.30 15.83
N GLY A 96 4.22 -4.10 15.83
CA GLY A 96 4.91 -4.51 14.62
C GLY A 96 5.78 -5.73 14.85
N ARG A 97 6.17 -6.37 13.76
CA ARG A 97 7.15 -7.45 13.77
C ARG A 97 8.14 -7.15 12.66
N SER A 98 9.37 -6.86 13.03
CA SER A 98 10.44 -6.63 12.06
C SER A 98 11.08 -7.95 11.69
N ASP A 99 11.30 -8.21 10.40
CA ASP A 99 11.89 -9.46 9.94
C ASP A 99 13.27 -9.66 10.54
N LEU A 100 14.10 -8.61 10.54
CA LEU A 100 15.45 -8.68 11.04
C LEU A 100 15.92 -7.32 11.57
N TYR A 101 16.61 -7.31 12.72
CA TYR A 101 17.34 -6.14 13.19
C TYR A 101 18.81 -6.49 13.42
N ASN A 102 19.70 -5.80 12.71
CA ASN A 102 21.15 -5.94 12.87
C ASN A 102 21.65 -4.95 13.94
N THR A 103 22.04 -5.48 15.11
CA THR A 103 22.49 -4.71 16.26
C THR A 103 23.87 -4.08 16.07
N HIS A 104 24.69 -4.58 15.13
CA HIS A 104 26.02 -4.02 14.83
C HIS A 104 25.92 -2.83 13.87
N SER A 105 25.15 -2.95 12.82
CA SER A 105 24.93 -1.86 11.84
C SER A 105 23.77 -0.92 12.19
N PHE A 106 23.00 -1.24 13.24
CA PHE A 106 21.81 -0.50 13.69
C PHE A 106 20.73 -0.40 12.60
N THR A 107 20.58 -1.45 11.79
CA THR A 107 19.73 -1.49 10.60
C THR A 107 18.57 -2.45 10.80
N VAL A 108 17.35 -1.96 10.58
CA VAL A 108 16.17 -2.82 10.35
C VAL A 108 16.25 -3.34 8.93
N ILE A 109 16.06 -4.64 8.74
CA ILE A 109 16.02 -5.27 7.42
C ILE A 109 14.64 -5.90 7.26
N ASP A 110 14.01 -5.67 6.11
CA ASP A 110 12.67 -6.14 5.81
C ASP A 110 12.66 -6.74 4.38
N TYR A 111 12.03 -7.90 4.24
CA TYR A 111 11.96 -8.62 2.97
C TYR A 111 10.65 -8.28 2.25
N LYS A 112 10.72 -7.96 0.96
CA LYS A 112 9.55 -7.64 0.15
C LYS A 112 9.53 -8.43 -1.14
N VAL A 113 8.48 -9.22 -1.33
CA VAL A 113 8.15 -9.80 -2.64
C VAL A 113 7.30 -8.78 -3.39
N THR A 114 7.85 -8.22 -4.46
CA THR A 114 7.21 -7.10 -5.16
C THR A 114 7.40 -7.16 -6.68
N SER A 115 6.67 -6.32 -7.42
CA SER A 115 6.87 -6.18 -8.86
C SER A 115 8.17 -5.43 -9.17
N VAL A 116 8.78 -5.76 -10.29
CA VAL A 116 9.92 -5.05 -10.86
C VAL A 116 9.62 -3.57 -11.09
N TRP A 117 8.37 -3.23 -11.38
CA TRP A 117 7.92 -1.85 -11.61
C TRP A 117 8.02 -0.98 -10.36
N LYS A 118 7.76 -1.53 -9.16
CA LYS A 118 7.97 -0.83 -7.90
C LYS A 118 9.41 -0.31 -7.79
N TYR A 119 10.38 -1.13 -8.22
CA TYR A 119 11.79 -0.76 -8.22
C TYR A 119 12.14 0.24 -9.32
N ILE A 120 11.65 0.04 -10.55
CA ILE A 120 11.92 0.91 -11.70
C ILE A 120 11.36 2.33 -11.46
N LEU A 121 10.14 2.43 -10.93
CA LEU A 121 9.48 3.70 -10.65
C LEU A 121 10.02 4.38 -9.38
N LYS A 122 10.86 3.70 -8.60
CA LYS A 122 11.40 4.18 -7.31
C LYS A 122 10.32 4.62 -6.32
N ASP A 123 9.16 3.98 -6.39
CA ASP A 123 8.03 4.24 -5.51
C ASP A 123 8.23 3.50 -4.17
N PHE A 124 8.94 4.14 -3.24
CA PHE A 124 9.36 3.55 -1.96
C PHE A 124 8.90 4.33 -0.73
N ASP A 125 7.98 5.28 -0.87
CA ASP A 125 7.54 6.13 0.24
C ASP A 125 6.85 5.33 1.34
N ASP A 126 6.06 4.32 0.98
CA ASP A 126 5.46 3.37 1.92
C ASP A 126 6.51 2.55 2.68
N TYR A 127 7.55 2.06 1.99
CA TYR A 127 8.67 1.36 2.63
C TYR A 127 9.48 2.27 3.54
N LYS A 128 9.76 3.51 3.10
CA LYS A 128 10.44 4.50 3.91
C LYS A 128 9.69 4.77 5.21
N LYS A 129 8.39 5.02 5.13
CA LYS A 129 7.53 5.22 6.31
C LYS A 129 7.49 3.98 7.21
N GLN A 130 7.32 2.78 6.63
CA GLN A 130 7.32 1.52 7.38
C GLN A 130 8.65 1.31 8.12
N GLY A 131 9.78 1.47 7.43
CA GLY A 131 11.11 1.34 8.02
C GLY A 131 11.37 2.35 9.13
N LEU A 132 10.93 3.60 8.93
CA LEU A 132 11.06 4.65 9.94
C LEU A 132 10.21 4.36 11.19
N MET A 133 9.00 3.82 11.03
CA MET A 133 8.17 3.37 12.17
C MET A 133 8.85 2.24 12.96
N TYR A 134 9.46 1.26 12.30
CA TYR A 134 10.22 0.22 13.00
C TYR A 134 11.45 0.77 13.72
N VAL A 135 12.18 1.70 13.10
CA VAL A 135 13.30 2.39 13.73
C VAL A 135 12.84 3.18 14.97
N TYR A 136 11.73 3.93 14.88
CA TYR A 136 11.11 4.62 16.00
C TYR A 136 10.75 3.65 17.14
N MET A 137 10.06 2.55 16.84
CA MET A 137 9.68 1.56 17.85
C MET A 137 10.90 0.96 18.56
N LEU A 138 11.92 0.58 17.81
CA LEU A 138 13.17 0.05 18.35
C LEU A 138 13.87 1.11 19.25
N ARG A 139 13.90 2.37 18.86
CA ARG A 139 14.46 3.48 19.66
C ARG A 139 13.70 3.64 20.98
N LYS A 140 12.36 3.62 20.95
CA LYS A 140 11.52 3.67 22.18
C LYS A 140 11.77 2.47 23.09
N LEU A 141 12.19 1.33 22.56
CA LEU A 141 12.54 0.12 23.29
C LEU A 141 14.03 0.04 23.70
N GLY A 142 14.80 1.13 23.52
CA GLY A 142 16.19 1.25 23.96
C GLY A 142 17.26 0.76 22.98
N TYR A 143 16.88 0.38 21.75
CA TYR A 143 17.84 0.01 20.70
C TYR A 143 18.39 1.25 19.97
N LYS A 144 19.60 1.11 19.40
CA LYS A 144 20.28 2.19 18.64
C LYS A 144 19.92 2.18 17.14
N ALA A 145 18.71 1.75 16.78
CA ALA A 145 18.27 1.69 15.38
C ALA A 145 18.28 3.09 14.73
N ARG A 146 18.71 3.17 13.48
CA ARG A 146 18.81 4.42 12.69
C ARG A 146 18.69 4.25 11.18
N LYS A 147 18.61 3.01 10.70
CA LYS A 147 18.58 2.69 9.28
C LYS A 147 17.51 1.65 8.99
N ALA A 148 16.98 1.68 7.78
CA ALA A 148 16.20 0.56 7.23
C ALA A 148 16.76 0.14 5.87
N GLU A 149 16.79 -1.16 5.63
CA GLU A 149 17.16 -1.77 4.35
C GLU A 149 16.06 -2.73 3.91
N PHE A 150 15.47 -2.49 2.75
CA PHE A 150 14.49 -3.37 2.15
C PHE A 150 15.16 -4.24 1.10
N ILE A 151 15.01 -5.56 1.26
CA ILE A 151 15.49 -6.55 0.29
C ILE A 151 14.31 -6.90 -0.60
N LEU A 152 14.33 -6.39 -1.83
CA LEU A 152 13.24 -6.57 -2.79
C LEU A 152 13.49 -7.81 -3.64
N ILE A 153 12.59 -8.76 -3.58
CA ILE A 153 12.56 -9.96 -4.44
C ILE A 153 11.55 -9.65 -5.55
N LEU A 154 12.07 -9.45 -6.77
CA LEU A 154 11.30 -9.00 -7.92
C LEU A 154 10.61 -10.19 -8.58
N LYS A 155 9.33 -10.45 -8.25
CA LYS A 155 8.59 -11.66 -8.62
C LYS A 155 8.36 -11.84 -10.14
N ASP A 156 8.39 -10.75 -10.90
CA ASP A 156 8.17 -10.69 -12.34
C ASP A 156 9.43 -10.28 -13.12
N TRP A 157 10.62 -10.39 -12.49
CA TRP A 157 11.89 -10.11 -13.13
C TRP A 157 12.19 -11.08 -14.28
N GLN A 158 12.74 -10.55 -15.39
CA GLN A 158 13.02 -11.32 -16.60
C GLN A 158 14.48 -11.22 -16.99
N LYS A 159 15.18 -12.37 -16.98
CA LYS A 159 16.59 -12.47 -17.38
C LYS A 159 16.84 -11.99 -18.81
N SER A 160 15.90 -12.24 -19.73
CA SER A 160 15.97 -11.77 -21.11
C SER A 160 16.00 -10.24 -21.18
N LYS A 161 15.11 -9.54 -20.46
CA LYS A 161 15.11 -8.08 -20.42
C LYS A 161 16.41 -7.53 -19.83
N ALA A 162 16.90 -8.09 -18.73
CA ALA A 162 18.16 -7.66 -18.12
C ALA A 162 19.36 -7.79 -19.07
N LYS A 163 19.34 -8.77 -19.97
CA LYS A 163 20.41 -8.96 -20.95
C LYS A 163 20.44 -7.85 -22.01
N PHE A 164 19.29 -7.37 -22.46
CA PHE A 164 19.18 -6.42 -23.58
C PHE A 164 18.98 -4.97 -23.14
N ASP A 165 18.43 -4.73 -21.94
CA ASP A 165 18.14 -3.41 -21.40
C ASP A 165 18.98 -3.15 -20.14
N LYS A 166 19.95 -2.24 -20.24
CA LYS A 166 20.82 -1.86 -19.12
C LYS A 166 20.10 -0.99 -18.07
N THR A 167 18.96 -0.41 -18.40
CA THR A 167 18.14 0.36 -17.46
C THR A 167 17.23 -0.53 -16.61
N TYR A 168 16.98 -1.75 -17.07
CA TYR A 168 16.25 -2.77 -16.33
C TYR A 168 17.10 -3.36 -15.19
N PRO A 169 16.52 -3.71 -14.03
CA PRO A 169 17.26 -4.30 -12.91
C PRO A 169 18.07 -5.52 -13.38
N GLN A 170 19.37 -5.50 -13.14
CA GLN A 170 20.27 -6.55 -13.64
C GLN A 170 20.18 -7.86 -12.83
N LEU A 171 19.63 -7.79 -11.61
CA LEU A 171 19.44 -8.94 -10.72
C LEU A 171 17.99 -9.00 -10.22
N PRO A 172 17.47 -10.20 -9.93
CA PRO A 172 16.10 -10.38 -9.40
C PRO A 172 15.94 -9.90 -7.95
N VAL A 173 17.05 -9.63 -7.26
CA VAL A 173 17.05 -9.10 -5.90
C VAL A 173 17.70 -7.73 -5.90
N GLN A 174 17.03 -6.77 -5.28
CA GLN A 174 17.49 -5.38 -5.17
C GLN A 174 17.47 -4.93 -3.71
N LYS A 175 18.27 -3.92 -3.38
CA LYS A 175 18.35 -3.35 -2.04
C LYS A 175 17.98 -1.87 -2.08
N VAL A 176 17.08 -1.47 -1.21
CA VAL A 176 16.72 -0.06 -1.00
C VAL A 176 17.06 0.31 0.44
N LYS A 177 17.83 1.38 0.63
CA LYS A 177 18.34 1.79 1.94
C LYS A 177 17.87 3.18 2.29
N PHE A 178 17.56 3.35 3.57
CA PHE A 178 17.21 4.62 4.17
C PHE A 178 18.05 4.84 5.42
N ASP A 179 18.67 6.00 5.53
CA ASP A 179 19.28 6.51 6.75
C ASP A 179 18.36 7.59 7.33
N PHE A 180 18.08 7.51 8.63
CA PHE A 180 17.16 8.41 9.28
C PHE A 180 17.86 9.32 10.29
N THR A 181 17.44 10.58 10.27
CA THR A 181 17.87 11.63 11.20
C THR A 181 16.95 11.71 12.41
N ASP A 182 17.35 12.47 13.43
CA ASP A 182 16.47 12.71 14.57
C ASP A 182 15.21 13.52 14.16
N LYS A 183 15.30 14.39 13.14
CA LYS A 183 14.12 15.07 12.56
C LYS A 183 13.14 14.10 11.91
N ASP A 184 13.63 13.05 11.24
CA ASP A 184 12.75 12.01 10.69
C ASP A 184 12.03 11.27 11.82
N LEU A 185 12.72 11.03 12.96
CA LEU A 185 12.11 10.40 14.13
C LEU A 185 11.06 11.28 14.80
N GLU A 186 11.30 12.58 14.91
CA GLU A 186 10.32 13.55 15.41
C GLU A 186 9.08 13.59 14.48
N TRP A 187 9.31 13.61 13.18
CA TRP A 187 8.24 13.62 12.20
C TRP A 187 7.38 12.35 12.27
N ILE A 188 7.99 11.17 12.35
CA ILE A 188 7.22 9.92 12.41
C ILE A 188 6.48 9.76 13.74
N GLU A 189 7.04 10.24 14.84
CA GLU A 189 6.36 10.27 16.13
C GLU A 189 5.09 11.13 16.04
N GLN A 190 5.20 12.33 15.47
CA GLN A 190 4.04 13.20 15.28
C GLN A 190 3.01 12.56 14.34
N PHE A 191 3.45 11.97 13.23
CA PHE A 191 2.57 11.23 12.32
C PHE A 191 1.79 10.11 13.02
N ILE A 192 2.44 9.36 13.92
CA ILE A 192 1.80 8.28 14.68
C ILE A 192 0.76 8.86 15.65
N ILE A 193 1.09 9.96 16.35
CA ILE A 193 0.19 10.64 17.28
C ILE A 193 -1.03 11.17 16.52
N ASP A 194 -0.83 11.91 15.44
CA ASP A 194 -1.91 12.48 14.62
C ASP A 194 -2.82 11.38 14.08
N LYS A 195 -2.23 10.29 13.63
CA LYS A 195 -2.98 9.13 13.11
C LYS A 195 -3.85 8.46 14.16
N PHE A 196 -3.38 8.35 15.40
CA PHE A 196 -4.19 7.82 16.49
C PHE A 196 -5.29 8.80 16.93
N GLU A 197 -5.04 10.11 16.89
CA GLU A 197 -6.10 11.11 17.12
C GLU A 197 -7.18 11.06 16.01
N ASP A 198 -6.79 10.86 14.77
CA ASP A 198 -7.74 10.69 13.65
C ASP A 198 -8.56 9.41 13.80
N ILE A 199 -7.94 8.31 14.22
CA ILE A 199 -8.64 7.05 14.51
C ILE A 199 -9.63 7.27 15.67
N LYS A 200 -9.22 7.93 16.74
CA LYS A 200 -10.06 8.24 17.90
C LYS A 200 -11.30 9.06 17.52
N LYS A 201 -11.15 10.06 16.66
CA LYS A 201 -12.28 10.82 16.12
C LYS A 201 -13.17 9.94 15.26
N ALA A 202 -12.57 9.13 14.38
CA ALA A 202 -13.29 8.25 13.47
C ALA A 202 -14.08 7.13 14.18
N GLU A 203 -13.62 6.68 15.35
CA GLU A 203 -14.34 5.69 16.18
C GLU A 203 -15.75 6.18 16.60
N LEU A 204 -15.94 7.50 16.71
CA LEU A 204 -17.22 8.12 17.09
C LEU A 204 -18.15 8.41 15.91
N LEU A 205 -17.69 8.28 14.68
CA LEU A 205 -18.44 8.62 13.47
C LEU A 205 -19.12 7.37 12.88
N ALA A 206 -20.24 7.56 12.20
CA ALA A 206 -20.82 6.53 11.35
C ALA A 206 -19.97 6.33 10.08
N ASP A 207 -20.15 5.22 9.38
CA ASP A 207 -19.34 4.88 8.18
C ASP A 207 -19.44 5.93 7.08
N ASP A 208 -20.62 6.52 6.90
CA ASP A 208 -20.86 7.56 5.90
C ASP A 208 -20.26 8.91 6.26
N GLU A 209 -19.98 9.14 7.54
CA GLU A 209 -19.40 10.38 8.07
C GLU A 209 -17.88 10.34 8.10
N LEU A 210 -17.26 9.17 7.89
CA LEU A 210 -15.80 9.04 7.85
C LEU A 210 -15.25 9.92 6.71
N GLU A 211 -14.11 10.57 6.97
CA GLU A 211 -13.41 11.37 5.95
C GLU A 211 -13.04 10.52 4.75
N ILE A 212 -13.23 11.04 3.55
CA ILE A 212 -12.89 10.35 2.29
C ILE A 212 -11.37 10.21 2.17
N CYS A 213 -10.90 9.05 1.73
CA CYS A 213 -9.49 8.83 1.42
C CYS A 213 -8.97 9.90 0.45
N SER A 214 -7.72 10.34 0.61
CA SER A 214 -7.10 11.31 -0.29
C SER A 214 -7.06 10.78 -1.74
N PRO A 215 -6.94 11.66 -2.76
CA PRO A 215 -6.77 11.21 -4.14
C PRO A 215 -5.59 10.26 -4.31
N ASP A 216 -4.47 10.50 -3.63
CA ASP A 216 -3.28 9.64 -3.65
C ASP A 216 -3.59 8.27 -3.05
N ASP A 217 -4.28 8.20 -1.91
CA ASP A 217 -4.70 6.95 -1.28
C ASP A 217 -5.66 6.14 -2.14
N ARG A 218 -6.45 6.80 -3.00
CA ARG A 218 -7.38 6.18 -3.93
C ARG A 218 -6.73 5.80 -5.27
N TRP A 219 -5.45 6.13 -5.47
CA TRP A 219 -4.74 6.01 -6.75
C TRP A 219 -5.50 6.72 -7.88
N ASN A 220 -5.98 7.92 -7.59
CA ASN A 220 -6.75 8.70 -8.56
C ASN A 220 -5.86 9.10 -9.74
N SER A 221 -6.30 8.78 -10.95
CA SER A 221 -5.52 9.03 -12.18
C SER A 221 -5.45 10.51 -12.58
N GLY A 222 -6.12 11.38 -11.84
CA GLY A 222 -6.28 12.79 -12.18
C GLY A 222 -7.22 13.03 -13.36
N ASP A 223 -7.81 14.22 -13.40
CA ASP A 223 -8.66 14.63 -14.51
C ASP A 223 -7.84 14.76 -15.80
N LYS A 224 -8.41 14.34 -16.93
CA LYS A 224 -7.84 14.49 -18.27
C LYS A 224 -8.69 15.43 -19.10
N TYR A 225 -8.05 16.19 -19.97
CA TYR A 225 -8.67 17.20 -20.79
C TYR A 225 -8.52 16.83 -22.26
N ALA A 226 -9.61 16.34 -22.85
CA ALA A 226 -9.63 15.88 -24.23
C ALA A 226 -10.04 17.04 -25.16
N VAL A 227 -9.13 17.48 -26.02
CA VAL A 227 -9.45 18.47 -27.07
C VAL A 227 -10.17 17.77 -28.19
N MET A 228 -11.40 18.18 -28.41
CA MET A 228 -12.33 17.58 -29.36
C MET A 228 -12.55 18.48 -30.56
N LYS A 229 -12.92 17.86 -31.70
CA LYS A 229 -13.34 18.53 -32.90
C LYS A 229 -14.71 17.99 -33.35
N ASN A 230 -15.62 18.90 -33.71
CA ASN A 230 -16.95 18.53 -34.17
C ASN A 230 -16.88 17.50 -35.33
N GLY A 231 -17.75 16.50 -35.29
CA GLY A 231 -17.75 15.41 -36.28
C GLY A 231 -16.71 14.28 -36.04
N ARG A 232 -15.80 14.42 -35.06
CA ARG A 232 -14.86 13.36 -34.68
C ARG A 232 -15.34 12.62 -33.43
N LYS A 233 -15.27 11.29 -33.45
CA LYS A 233 -15.55 10.43 -32.29
C LYS A 233 -14.37 10.33 -31.30
N THR A 234 -13.15 10.64 -31.73
CA THR A 234 -11.94 10.55 -30.94
C THR A 234 -11.34 11.93 -30.70
N ALA A 235 -10.76 12.13 -29.52
CA ALA A 235 -10.04 13.34 -29.18
C ALA A 235 -8.89 13.62 -30.16
N MET A 236 -8.64 14.87 -30.49
CA MET A 236 -7.43 15.29 -31.20
C MET A 236 -6.19 15.06 -30.34
N ARG A 237 -6.29 15.40 -29.06
CA ARG A 237 -5.28 15.13 -28.03
C ARG A 237 -5.92 15.11 -26.65
N VAL A 238 -5.37 14.27 -25.74
CA VAL A 238 -5.72 14.24 -24.32
C VAL A 238 -4.52 14.76 -23.54
N LEU A 239 -4.75 15.68 -22.61
CA LEU A 239 -3.75 16.43 -21.87
C LEU A 239 -4.04 16.37 -20.36
N ASP A 240 -3.02 16.60 -19.55
CA ASP A 240 -3.09 16.46 -18.10
C ASP A 240 -3.52 17.75 -17.39
N SER A 241 -3.55 18.89 -18.11
CA SER A 241 -4.01 20.15 -17.55
C SER A 241 -4.93 20.90 -18.50
N MET A 242 -5.92 21.61 -17.95
CA MET A 242 -6.83 22.48 -18.70
C MET A 242 -6.05 23.54 -19.48
N LYS A 243 -5.04 24.15 -18.87
CA LYS A 243 -4.20 25.18 -19.49
C LYS A 243 -3.48 24.69 -20.77
N GLU A 244 -2.95 23.47 -20.72
CA GLU A 244 -2.33 22.86 -21.90
C GLU A 244 -3.37 22.52 -22.96
N ALA A 245 -4.55 22.06 -22.54
CA ALA A 245 -5.65 21.76 -23.45
C ALA A 245 -6.16 23.01 -24.17
N GLU A 246 -6.32 24.12 -23.47
CA GLU A 246 -6.69 25.42 -24.06
C GLU A 246 -5.63 25.90 -25.06
N LYS A 247 -4.34 25.82 -24.68
CA LYS A 247 -3.25 26.17 -25.58
C LYS A 247 -3.24 25.30 -26.84
N TYR A 248 -3.38 23.99 -26.68
CA TYR A 248 -3.42 23.06 -27.80
C TYR A 248 -4.63 23.31 -28.70
N LYS A 249 -5.82 23.54 -28.11
CA LYS A 249 -7.05 23.88 -28.83
C LYS A 249 -6.86 25.12 -29.69
N ALA A 250 -6.34 26.21 -29.12
CA ALA A 250 -6.09 27.45 -29.83
C ALA A 250 -5.11 27.30 -31.00
N THR A 251 -4.05 26.47 -30.83
CA THR A 251 -3.01 26.33 -31.85
C THR A 251 -3.42 25.33 -32.95
N ASN A 252 -4.22 24.31 -32.64
CA ASN A 252 -4.49 23.21 -33.57
C ASN A 252 -5.94 23.10 -34.05
N GLY A 253 -6.78 24.09 -33.73
CA GLY A 253 -8.15 24.25 -34.26
C GLY A 253 -9.16 23.24 -33.66
N GLY A 254 -9.06 22.92 -32.39
CA GLY A 254 -10.09 22.19 -31.68
C GLY A 254 -11.33 23.05 -31.39
N ASP A 255 -12.51 22.43 -31.30
CA ASP A 255 -13.76 23.14 -31.07
C ASP A 255 -14.12 23.27 -29.60
N TYR A 256 -13.95 22.19 -28.82
CA TYR A 256 -14.24 22.19 -27.38
C TYR A 256 -13.27 21.28 -26.61
N ILE A 257 -13.29 21.40 -25.27
CA ILE A 257 -12.53 20.55 -24.37
C ILE A 257 -13.53 19.77 -23.53
N GLU A 258 -13.40 18.43 -23.54
CA GLU A 258 -14.15 17.52 -22.70
C GLU A 258 -13.30 17.17 -21.48
N THR A 259 -13.81 17.45 -20.29
CA THR A 259 -13.17 17.03 -19.05
C THR A 259 -13.54 15.58 -18.75
N ARG A 260 -12.55 14.71 -18.71
CA ARG A 260 -12.67 13.30 -18.29
C ARG A 260 -12.19 13.17 -16.87
N LYS A 261 -13.11 12.82 -15.98
CA LYS A 261 -12.81 12.65 -14.56
C LYS A 261 -11.81 11.52 -14.35
N GLY A 262 -10.89 11.72 -13.39
CA GLY A 262 -9.96 10.70 -12.97
C GLY A 262 -10.66 9.51 -12.30
N GLU A 263 -10.08 8.34 -12.47
CA GLU A 263 -10.58 7.09 -11.91
C GLU A 263 -9.85 6.76 -10.60
N ASP A 264 -10.60 6.32 -9.60
CA ASP A 264 -10.08 5.87 -8.30
C ASP A 264 -9.75 4.37 -8.36
N LYS A 265 -8.63 4.03 -9.01
CA LYS A 265 -8.26 2.63 -9.31
C LYS A 265 -8.21 1.73 -8.08
N LYS A 266 -7.65 2.21 -6.97
CA LYS A 266 -7.61 1.43 -5.73
C LYS A 266 -9.01 1.09 -5.23
N CYS A 267 -9.95 2.05 -5.29
CA CYS A 267 -11.32 1.81 -4.85
C CYS A 267 -12.04 0.76 -5.70
N GLN A 268 -11.73 0.70 -6.99
CA GLN A 268 -12.38 -0.20 -7.93
C GLN A 268 -11.81 -1.61 -7.91
N GLU A 269 -10.49 -1.76 -7.70
CA GLU A 269 -9.80 -3.03 -7.93
C GLU A 269 -9.14 -3.63 -6.67
N TYR A 270 -8.83 -2.81 -5.65
CA TYR A 270 -7.95 -3.28 -4.57
C TYR A 270 -8.48 -3.03 -3.16
N CYS A 271 -9.52 -2.21 -3.01
CA CYS A 271 -10.03 -1.87 -1.70
C CYS A 271 -11.01 -2.94 -1.21
N LEU A 272 -10.62 -3.74 -0.21
CA LEU A 272 -11.45 -4.83 0.31
C LEU A 272 -12.73 -4.37 1.01
N CYS A 273 -12.80 -3.12 1.46
CA CYS A 273 -13.98 -2.56 2.11
C CYS A 273 -14.79 -1.61 1.21
N CYS A 274 -14.59 -1.67 -0.11
CA CYS A 274 -15.25 -0.75 -1.05
C CYS A 274 -16.78 -0.83 -0.98
N GLU A 275 -17.36 -2.03 -0.77
CA GLU A 275 -18.80 -2.22 -0.68
C GLU A 275 -19.45 -1.50 0.52
N PHE A 276 -18.67 -1.21 1.57
CA PHE A 276 -19.12 -0.46 2.75
C PHE A 276 -18.85 1.03 2.64
N CYS A 277 -18.12 1.47 1.57
CA CYS A 277 -17.71 2.84 1.38
C CYS A 277 -18.71 3.64 0.57
N LYS A 278 -19.28 4.71 1.16
CA LYS A 278 -20.20 5.63 0.48
C LYS A 278 -19.58 6.24 -0.79
N HIS A 279 -18.33 6.69 -0.71
CA HIS A 279 -17.62 7.25 -1.87
C HIS A 279 -17.56 6.28 -3.05
N TYR A 280 -17.25 5.00 -2.81
CA TYR A 280 -17.22 3.98 -3.86
C TYR A 280 -18.62 3.77 -4.47
N LYS A 281 -19.67 3.68 -3.64
CA LYS A 281 -21.05 3.53 -4.11
C LYS A 281 -21.48 4.70 -4.99
N GLU A 282 -21.10 5.91 -4.65
CA GLU A 282 -21.38 7.12 -5.43
C GLU A 282 -20.63 7.14 -6.76
N CYS A 283 -19.35 6.77 -6.79
CA CYS A 283 -18.54 6.68 -8.02
C CYS A 283 -19.08 5.63 -8.98
N VAL A 284 -19.46 4.46 -8.50
CA VAL A 284 -20.02 3.37 -9.33
C VAL A 284 -21.39 3.77 -9.89
N LYS A 285 -22.26 4.38 -9.07
CA LYS A 285 -23.58 4.87 -9.52
C LYS A 285 -23.50 5.98 -10.57
N ASN A 286 -22.45 6.80 -10.50
CA ASN A 286 -22.24 7.93 -11.44
C ASN A 286 -21.52 7.51 -12.73
N GLY A 287 -21.41 6.21 -13.05
CA GLY A 287 -20.88 5.72 -14.32
C GLY A 287 -19.39 5.42 -14.32
N GLY A 288 -18.78 5.29 -13.15
CA GLY A 288 -17.47 4.63 -13.05
C GLY A 288 -17.57 3.19 -13.52
N SER A 289 -16.53 2.69 -14.18
CA SER A 289 -16.46 1.32 -14.67
C SER A 289 -16.82 0.34 -13.55
N GLN A 290 -17.75 -0.56 -13.81
CA GLN A 290 -18.00 -1.67 -12.87
C GLN A 290 -16.70 -2.47 -12.72
N PRO A 291 -16.34 -2.93 -11.50
CA PRO A 291 -15.23 -3.85 -11.33
C PRO A 291 -15.48 -5.07 -12.23
N LEU A 292 -14.47 -5.45 -12.99
CA LEU A 292 -14.52 -6.68 -13.76
C LEU A 292 -14.74 -7.83 -12.77
N PRO A 293 -15.72 -8.72 -12.99
CA PRO A 293 -15.82 -9.93 -12.20
C PRO A 293 -14.56 -10.76 -12.44
N PHE A 294 -13.79 -10.98 -11.38
CA PHE A 294 -12.63 -11.87 -11.38
C PHE A 294 -13.06 -13.34 -11.49
#